data_38bc2e551103baee681daf7aa7769fed
#
_entry.id   38bc2e551103baee681daf7aa7769fed
#
_cell.length_a   1.000
_cell.length_b   1.000
_cell.length_c   1.000
_cell.angle_alpha   90.00
_cell.angle_beta   90.00
_cell.angle_gamma   90.00
#
_symmetry.space_group_name_H-M   'P 1'
#
loop_
_entity.id
_entity.type
_entity.pdbx_description
1 polymer ?
#
loop_
_entity_poly.entity_id
_entity_poly.type
_entity_poly.pdbx_seq_one_letter_code
_entity_poly.pdbx_strand_id
1 'polypeptide(L)'
;MSKLPLVLMSAALTSCATLPPSGQPASPAAPTPAPHSASTSRDPFSSTYQAAASPATLIRGATVLTGTGTRLDGTDVLILNGRIEAVGKDLHAPEGANVIDAAGRWVTPGIIDIHSHLGVYPSPGLKGLSDGNELTSPVTPNVWAEHSIWPQDPGFETALEGGVTTLEILPGSGNLIGGRSVVVKNVHATTYQAMKFPGAQQGLKMACGENPKRVYGSKGQAPSTLMGDVAGYRQAFADAQDYRRQWDKYDREQAEYQKKKDGAGSDSGDKKATPPSPPKRDLKLDTLADVLKGDIRVQMHCYRGDQMATMLDVADEFGFKIVAFHHAVEAYKVADLLASKGVCAAMWADWWGFKVEAYDGIQENIAIVDAPAGSCAMLHSDSEDGIQRLNQEAAKAMSRGVRAGLDIPPERAIRWLTINPAKALGLDDKIGAIEPGKNADVVIWNRNPFSVYALADEVFIDGTVAFDRAHPPRKPPSDFMLGQPNAEELP
;
A
#
# COMPACT_ATOMS: atom_id res chain seq x y z
N MET A 1 -29.54 -51.51 -32.68
CA MET A 1 -28.97 -52.85 -32.98
C MET A 1 -27.64 -52.64 -33.62
N SER A 2 -26.54 -52.85 -32.91
CA SER A 2 -25.27 -53.35 -33.42
C SER A 2 -24.31 -53.53 -32.23
N LYS A 3 -23.69 -54.69 -32.20
CA LYS A 3 -23.01 -55.31 -31.07
C LYS A 3 -21.53 -54.94 -31.04
N LEU A 4 -21.00 -54.68 -29.83
CA LEU A 4 -19.57 -54.69 -29.52
C LEU A 4 -19.00 -56.11 -29.57
N PRO A 5 -17.73 -56.30 -29.90
CA PRO A 5 -16.97 -57.46 -29.47
C PRO A 5 -16.01 -57.17 -28.35
N LEU A 6 -16.05 -58.07 -27.37
CA LEU A 6 -15.18 -58.23 -26.21
C LEU A 6 -13.85 -58.89 -26.68
N VAL A 7 -12.73 -58.30 -26.35
CA VAL A 7 -11.41 -58.95 -26.53
C VAL A 7 -10.84 -59.28 -25.14
N LEU A 8 -10.76 -60.58 -24.88
CA LEU A 8 -9.99 -61.15 -23.77
C LEU A 8 -8.49 -61.10 -24.11
N MET A 9 -7.71 -60.69 -23.16
CA MET A 9 -6.25 -60.84 -23.21
C MET A 9 -5.75 -61.51 -21.93
N SER A 10 -5.05 -62.62 -22.14
CA SER A 10 -4.63 -63.60 -21.15
C SER A 10 -3.51 -63.10 -20.23
N ALA A 11 -3.56 -63.53 -18.97
CA ALA A 11 -2.55 -63.33 -17.96
C ALA A 11 -1.35 -64.27 -18.17
N ALA A 12 -0.15 -63.72 -18.13
CA ALA A 12 1.10 -64.48 -17.98
C ALA A 12 1.61 -64.30 -16.54
N LEU A 13 1.64 -65.41 -15.84
CA LEU A 13 2.26 -65.54 -14.49
C LEU A 13 3.79 -65.56 -14.63
N THR A 14 4.50 -64.63 -14.01
CA THR A 14 5.94 -64.69 -13.85
C THR A 14 6.30 -64.71 -12.36
N SER A 15 7.12 -65.67 -12.03
CA SER A 15 7.60 -66.11 -10.70
C SER A 15 8.22 -65.00 -9.88
N CYS A 16 7.84 -64.90 -8.61
CA CYS A 16 8.49 -64.08 -7.56
C CYS A 16 9.83 -64.67 -7.10
N ALA A 17 10.91 -63.91 -7.24
CA ALA A 17 12.12 -64.10 -6.48
C ALA A 17 12.09 -63.15 -5.26
N THR A 18 12.19 -63.76 -4.08
CA THR A 18 12.23 -63.07 -2.80
C THR A 18 13.59 -62.41 -2.57
N LEU A 19 13.64 -61.07 -2.44
CA LEU A 19 14.77 -60.29 -1.94
C LEU A 19 14.63 -60.09 -0.41
N PRO A 20 15.74 -60.01 0.35
CA PRO A 20 15.71 -59.80 1.81
C PRO A 20 15.25 -58.37 2.15
N PRO A 21 14.73 -58.12 3.39
CA PRO A 21 14.17 -56.82 3.74
C PRO A 21 15.33 -55.80 3.93
N SER A 22 15.35 -54.79 3.08
CA SER A 22 16.12 -53.58 3.21
C SER A 22 15.52 -52.72 4.31
N GLY A 23 16.34 -52.35 5.30
CA GLY A 23 15.93 -51.49 6.43
C GLY A 23 15.29 -50.20 5.92
N GLN A 24 14.11 -49.86 6.46
CA GLN A 24 13.49 -48.58 6.23
C GLN A 24 14.41 -47.45 6.75
N PRO A 25 14.66 -46.41 5.97
CA PRO A 25 15.26 -45.21 6.50
C PRO A 25 14.29 -44.57 7.50
N ALA A 26 14.81 -44.23 8.66
CA ALA A 26 14.06 -43.51 9.71
C ALA A 26 13.42 -42.25 9.08
N SER A 27 12.12 -42.06 9.25
CA SER A 27 11.43 -40.80 8.90
C SER A 27 12.19 -39.64 9.51
N PRO A 28 12.44 -38.55 8.72
CA PRO A 28 13.04 -37.37 9.29
C PRO A 28 12.13 -36.87 10.42
N ALA A 29 12.70 -36.60 11.57
CA ALA A 29 12.01 -35.99 12.71
C ALA A 29 11.34 -34.69 12.22
N ALA A 30 10.07 -34.50 12.58
CA ALA A 30 9.37 -33.27 12.29
C ALA A 30 10.20 -32.08 12.80
N PRO A 31 10.34 -31.01 12.02
CA PRO A 31 11.12 -29.87 12.46
C PRO A 31 10.54 -29.33 13.76
N THR A 32 11.39 -29.21 14.76
CA THR A 32 11.05 -28.58 16.05
C THR A 32 10.53 -27.16 15.73
N PRO A 33 9.35 -26.77 16.21
CA PRO A 33 8.89 -25.40 15.99
C PRO A 33 9.94 -24.42 16.54
N ALA A 34 10.41 -23.52 15.72
CA ALA A 34 11.26 -22.43 16.17
C ALA A 34 10.55 -21.65 17.27
N PRO A 35 11.25 -21.12 18.29
CA PRO A 35 10.62 -20.35 19.35
C PRO A 35 9.89 -19.18 18.71
N HIS A 36 8.57 -19.14 18.87
CA HIS A 36 7.76 -18.00 18.51
C HIS A 36 8.05 -16.89 19.52
N SER A 37 9.10 -16.12 19.27
CA SER A 37 9.18 -14.80 19.84
C SER A 37 7.97 -14.03 19.30
N ALA A 38 7.13 -13.50 20.18
CA ALA A 38 6.00 -12.64 19.87
C ALA A 38 6.50 -11.26 19.39
N SER A 39 7.42 -11.24 18.49
CA SER A 39 7.97 -10.05 17.84
C SER A 39 8.70 -10.47 16.60
N THR A 40 8.06 -10.32 15.58
CA THR A 40 8.30 -9.77 14.26
C THR A 40 7.11 -10.23 13.45
N SER A 41 6.30 -9.31 13.03
CA SER A 41 5.40 -9.47 11.88
C SER A 41 6.27 -9.85 10.69
N ARG A 42 6.69 -11.09 10.63
CA ARG A 42 7.28 -11.65 9.41
C ARG A 42 6.11 -11.80 8.47
N ASP A 43 6.03 -10.85 7.54
CA ASP A 43 5.15 -11.01 6.41
C ASP A 43 5.49 -12.34 5.71
N PRO A 44 4.63 -13.37 5.80
CA PRO A 44 4.90 -14.66 5.19
C PRO A 44 4.85 -14.60 3.67
N PHE A 45 4.36 -13.49 3.11
CA PHE A 45 4.19 -13.21 1.69
C PHE A 45 5.15 -12.11 1.25
N SER A 46 6.44 -12.32 1.45
CA SER A 46 7.49 -11.34 1.17
C SER A 46 7.47 -10.88 -0.28
N SER A 47 7.89 -9.62 -0.51
CA SER A 47 8.12 -9.10 -1.85
C SER A 47 9.14 -9.96 -2.60
N THR A 48 8.84 -10.23 -3.85
CA THR A 48 9.78 -10.80 -4.85
C THR A 48 10.18 -9.78 -5.89
N TYR A 49 9.80 -8.51 -5.69
CA TYR A 49 10.17 -7.42 -6.58
C TYR A 49 11.69 -7.29 -6.70
N GLN A 50 12.14 -7.15 -7.92
CA GLN A 50 13.52 -6.84 -8.26
C GLN A 50 13.51 -5.73 -9.30
N ALA A 51 14.20 -4.63 -9.00
CA ALA A 51 14.38 -3.57 -9.97
C ALA A 51 15.10 -4.12 -11.22
N ALA A 52 14.59 -3.82 -12.41
CA ALA A 52 15.28 -4.17 -13.64
C ALA A 52 16.58 -3.38 -13.73
N ALA A 53 17.59 -3.97 -14.37
CA ALA A 53 18.82 -3.25 -14.67
C ALA A 53 18.51 -2.10 -15.65
N SER A 54 18.91 -0.88 -15.28
CA SER A 54 18.72 0.30 -16.10
C SER A 54 20.07 0.89 -16.52
N PRO A 55 20.20 1.43 -17.76
CA PRO A 55 21.37 2.22 -18.14
C PRO A 55 21.46 3.47 -17.29
N ALA A 56 22.66 4.03 -17.15
CA ALA A 56 22.79 5.38 -16.61
C ALA A 56 21.95 6.34 -17.45
N THR A 57 21.20 7.23 -16.80
CA THR A 57 20.36 8.21 -17.50
C THR A 57 20.65 9.60 -16.98
N LEU A 58 20.90 10.55 -17.89
CA LEU A 58 21.04 11.96 -17.59
C LEU A 58 19.85 12.73 -18.19
N ILE A 59 18.97 13.25 -17.34
CA ILE A 59 17.90 14.17 -17.72
C ILE A 59 18.49 15.58 -17.64
N ARG A 60 18.51 16.34 -18.75
CA ARG A 60 19.26 17.59 -18.87
C ARG A 60 18.35 18.81 -19.00
N GLY A 61 18.65 19.86 -18.23
CA GLY A 61 18.10 21.21 -18.44
C GLY A 61 16.65 21.40 -18.05
N ALA A 62 16.09 20.52 -17.20
CA ALA A 62 14.70 20.55 -16.79
C ALA A 62 14.36 21.66 -15.77
N THR A 63 13.07 21.98 -15.63
CA THR A 63 12.53 22.58 -14.41
C THR A 63 12.19 21.45 -13.45
N VAL A 64 12.91 21.32 -12.34
CA VAL A 64 12.74 20.26 -11.35
C VAL A 64 11.95 20.76 -10.14
N LEU A 65 10.85 20.07 -9.81
CA LEU A 65 10.20 20.18 -8.51
C LEU A 65 10.71 19.05 -7.63
N THR A 66 11.49 19.37 -6.60
CA THR A 66 12.19 18.33 -5.82
C THR A 66 11.30 17.41 -5.00
N GLY A 67 10.03 17.78 -4.79
CA GLY A 67 9.13 17.08 -3.86
C GLY A 67 9.28 17.54 -2.40
N THR A 68 10.36 18.23 -2.05
CA THR A 68 10.63 18.74 -0.69
C THR A 68 10.35 20.24 -0.52
N GLY A 69 9.77 20.87 -1.52
CA GLY A 69 9.39 22.29 -1.48
C GLY A 69 10.36 23.21 -2.22
N THR A 70 11.23 22.67 -3.06
CA THR A 70 12.19 23.47 -3.84
C THR A 70 11.92 23.30 -5.35
N ARG A 71 12.03 24.39 -6.11
CA ARG A 71 12.06 24.43 -7.53
C ARG A 71 13.45 24.79 -8.03
N LEU A 72 13.94 24.05 -9.00
CA LEU A 72 15.26 24.26 -9.62
C LEU A 72 15.07 24.39 -11.13
N ASP A 73 15.48 25.51 -11.72
CA ASP A 73 15.35 25.75 -13.16
C ASP A 73 16.66 25.46 -13.89
N GLY A 74 16.54 24.88 -15.12
CA GLY A 74 17.67 24.52 -15.96
C GLY A 74 18.62 23.54 -15.26
N THR A 75 18.06 22.50 -14.68
CA THR A 75 18.77 21.57 -13.77
C THR A 75 18.80 20.17 -14.38
N ASP A 76 19.94 19.51 -14.22
CA ASP A 76 20.15 18.13 -14.62
C ASP A 76 19.86 17.17 -13.46
N VAL A 77 19.37 15.98 -13.80
CA VAL A 77 19.18 14.86 -12.85
C VAL A 77 19.91 13.65 -13.42
N LEU A 78 20.92 13.15 -12.70
CA LEU A 78 21.66 11.94 -13.04
C LEU A 78 21.10 10.74 -12.27
N ILE A 79 20.74 9.70 -13.01
CA ILE A 79 20.25 8.42 -12.51
C ILE A 79 21.30 7.35 -12.76
N LEU A 80 21.71 6.64 -11.70
CA LEU A 80 22.63 5.51 -11.77
C LEU A 80 22.11 4.36 -10.90
N ASN A 81 22.18 3.15 -11.42
CA ASN A 81 21.84 1.93 -10.67
C ASN A 81 20.49 2.00 -9.95
N GLY A 82 19.49 2.56 -10.64
CA GLY A 82 18.14 2.69 -10.10
C GLY A 82 17.93 3.80 -9.07
N ARG A 83 18.95 4.65 -8.85
CA ARG A 83 18.91 5.73 -7.85
C ARG A 83 19.23 7.08 -8.47
N ILE A 84 18.76 8.12 -7.80
CA ILE A 84 19.19 9.49 -8.09
C ILE A 84 20.62 9.62 -7.55
N GLU A 85 21.59 9.83 -8.44
CA GLU A 85 22.99 9.99 -8.09
C GLU A 85 23.34 11.45 -7.79
N ALA A 86 22.88 12.36 -8.66
CA ALA A 86 23.16 13.79 -8.52
C ALA A 86 22.04 14.63 -9.11
N VAL A 87 21.88 15.83 -8.54
CA VAL A 87 20.97 16.89 -9.01
C VAL A 87 21.75 18.20 -9.03
N GLY A 88 21.84 18.86 -10.19
CA GLY A 88 22.64 20.08 -10.33
C GLY A 88 22.70 20.58 -11.76
N LYS A 89 23.56 21.54 -12.04
CA LYS A 89 23.79 22.06 -13.40
C LYS A 89 25.05 21.43 -14.00
N ASP A 90 25.06 21.30 -15.31
CA ASP A 90 26.21 20.87 -16.11
C ASP A 90 26.79 19.52 -15.64
N LEU A 91 25.92 18.59 -15.28
CA LEU A 91 26.34 17.25 -14.85
C LEU A 91 26.95 16.48 -16.04
N HIS A 92 28.03 15.75 -15.76
CA HIS A 92 28.67 14.89 -16.75
C HIS A 92 27.88 13.58 -16.93
N ALA A 93 27.53 13.26 -18.17
CA ALA A 93 26.93 11.97 -18.50
C ALA A 93 28.04 10.89 -18.52
N PRO A 94 27.91 9.78 -17.77
CA PRO A 94 28.80 8.64 -17.90
C PRO A 94 28.83 8.09 -19.34
N GLU A 95 29.92 7.42 -19.70
CA GLU A 95 30.01 6.76 -21.01
C GLU A 95 28.87 5.74 -21.19
N GLY A 96 28.20 5.79 -22.34
CA GLY A 96 27.04 4.93 -22.63
C GLY A 96 25.73 5.30 -21.92
N ALA A 97 25.69 6.44 -21.21
CA ALA A 97 24.47 6.91 -20.59
C ALA A 97 23.42 7.34 -21.62
N ASN A 98 22.17 7.07 -21.34
CA ASN A 98 21.04 7.68 -22.03
C ASN A 98 20.94 9.16 -21.64
N VAL A 99 20.95 10.08 -22.63
CA VAL A 99 20.84 11.52 -22.37
C VAL A 99 19.52 12.01 -22.92
N ILE A 100 18.66 12.51 -22.03
CA ILE A 100 17.33 13.02 -22.34
C ILE A 100 17.38 14.56 -22.26
N ASP A 101 17.18 15.24 -23.39
CA ASP A 101 17.01 16.70 -23.39
C ASP A 101 15.65 17.05 -22.83
N ALA A 102 15.61 17.65 -21.64
CA ALA A 102 14.42 18.08 -20.93
C ALA A 102 14.29 19.61 -20.87
N ALA A 103 15.00 20.35 -21.75
CA ALA A 103 14.85 21.80 -21.83
C ALA A 103 13.39 22.18 -22.12
N GLY A 104 12.81 23.04 -21.26
CA GLY A 104 11.39 23.42 -21.31
C GLY A 104 10.40 22.38 -20.77
N ARG A 105 10.86 21.19 -20.39
CA ARG A 105 10.09 20.16 -19.71
C ARG A 105 10.25 20.26 -18.19
N TRP A 106 9.34 19.60 -17.47
CA TRP A 106 9.34 19.57 -16.01
C TRP A 106 9.63 18.17 -15.50
N VAL A 107 10.32 18.09 -14.37
CA VAL A 107 10.64 16.83 -13.70
C VAL A 107 10.14 16.88 -12.28
N THR A 108 9.47 15.80 -11.86
CA THR A 108 8.97 15.61 -10.49
C THR A 108 9.37 14.23 -9.98
N PRO A 109 9.33 13.99 -8.66
CA PRO A 109 9.26 12.64 -8.14
C PRO A 109 8.05 11.92 -8.72
N GLY A 110 8.07 10.60 -8.75
CA GLY A 110 6.89 9.80 -9.05
C GLY A 110 5.74 10.14 -8.11
N ILE A 111 4.53 10.20 -8.64
CA ILE A 111 3.32 10.39 -7.85
C ILE A 111 3.07 9.14 -7.01
N ILE A 112 2.68 9.34 -5.77
CA ILE A 112 2.30 8.29 -4.82
C ILE A 112 0.82 8.44 -4.51
N ASP A 113 0.01 7.44 -4.87
CA ASP A 113 -1.38 7.39 -4.45
C ASP A 113 -1.52 6.62 -3.16
N ILE A 114 -1.83 7.34 -2.08
CA ILE A 114 -1.97 6.80 -0.72
C ILE A 114 -3.31 6.07 -0.52
N HIS A 115 -4.22 6.09 -1.48
CA HIS A 115 -5.53 5.44 -1.40
C HIS A 115 -6.01 4.97 -2.76
N SER A 116 -5.64 3.76 -3.09
CA SER A 116 -6.07 3.09 -4.31
C SER A 116 -6.79 1.79 -4.00
N HIS A 117 -7.67 1.41 -4.91
CA HIS A 117 -8.36 0.13 -4.92
C HIS A 117 -8.06 -0.68 -6.20
N LEU A 118 -7.07 -0.27 -7.00
CA LEU A 118 -6.69 -1.00 -8.21
C LEU A 118 -6.37 -2.45 -7.89
N GLY A 119 -6.78 -3.33 -8.78
CA GLY A 119 -6.62 -4.77 -8.61
C GLY A 119 -7.63 -5.43 -7.67
N VAL A 120 -8.14 -4.73 -6.63
CA VAL A 120 -9.20 -5.27 -5.73
C VAL A 120 -10.61 -4.78 -6.13
N TYR A 121 -10.68 -3.65 -6.83
CA TYR A 121 -11.81 -3.17 -7.63
C TYR A 121 -11.24 -2.77 -9.00
N PRO A 122 -11.02 -3.75 -9.90
CA PRO A 122 -10.34 -3.49 -11.16
C PRO A 122 -11.20 -2.69 -12.14
N SER A 123 -10.55 -2.07 -13.11
CA SER A 123 -11.16 -1.37 -14.23
C SER A 123 -11.20 -2.28 -15.48
N PRO A 124 -12.35 -2.47 -16.15
CA PRO A 124 -13.69 -2.01 -15.75
C PRO A 124 -14.25 -2.77 -14.55
N GLY A 125 -15.10 -2.10 -13.76
CA GLY A 125 -15.73 -2.68 -12.58
C GLY A 125 -16.67 -3.83 -12.91
N LEU A 126 -16.22 -5.07 -12.69
CA LEU A 126 -17.01 -6.29 -12.87
C LEU A 126 -17.36 -6.89 -11.51
N LYS A 127 -18.62 -7.29 -11.33
CA LYS A 127 -19.11 -7.84 -10.06
C LYS A 127 -18.29 -9.05 -9.59
N GLY A 128 -17.82 -9.91 -10.50
CA GLY A 128 -17.02 -11.09 -10.18
C GLY A 128 -15.59 -10.77 -9.73
N LEU A 129 -15.14 -9.52 -9.87
CA LEU A 129 -13.81 -9.05 -9.49
C LEU A 129 -13.88 -7.97 -8.39
N SER A 130 -15.03 -7.83 -7.72
CA SER A 130 -15.25 -6.84 -6.66
C SER A 130 -14.87 -7.42 -5.30
N ASP A 131 -13.57 -7.51 -5.03
CA ASP A 131 -12.99 -8.21 -3.88
C ASP A 131 -12.40 -7.28 -2.80
N GLY A 132 -12.76 -5.99 -2.86
CA GLY A 132 -12.17 -4.99 -1.95
C GLY A 132 -12.75 -4.98 -0.52
N ASN A 133 -13.88 -5.65 -0.23
CA ASN A 133 -14.47 -5.68 1.12
C ASN A 133 -14.93 -7.08 1.53
N GLU A 134 -14.46 -7.58 2.67
CA GLU A 134 -14.98 -8.77 3.33
C GLU A 134 -16.11 -8.37 4.29
N LEU A 135 -17.35 -8.34 3.79
CA LEU A 135 -18.52 -7.82 4.52
C LEU A 135 -19.24 -8.85 5.42
N THR A 136 -18.58 -9.94 5.80
CA THR A 136 -19.16 -10.99 6.66
C THR A 136 -19.11 -10.67 8.15
N SER A 137 -18.23 -9.72 8.54
CA SER A 137 -18.09 -9.24 9.92
C SER A 137 -17.61 -7.78 9.92
N PRO A 138 -18.01 -6.94 10.89
CA PRO A 138 -17.52 -5.56 10.99
C PRO A 138 -16.04 -5.47 11.33
N VAL A 139 -15.43 -6.54 11.85
CA VAL A 139 -14.02 -6.61 12.26
C VAL A 139 -13.35 -7.79 11.58
N THR A 140 -12.57 -7.51 10.55
CA THR A 140 -11.89 -8.50 9.68
C THR A 140 -10.40 -8.16 9.46
N PRO A 141 -9.62 -7.83 10.52
CA PRO A 141 -8.23 -7.42 10.35
C PRO A 141 -7.30 -8.52 9.83
N ASN A 142 -7.79 -9.76 9.75
CA ASN A 142 -7.08 -10.92 9.22
C ASN A 142 -7.16 -11.08 7.70
N VAL A 143 -7.97 -10.27 7.01
CA VAL A 143 -7.96 -10.27 5.55
C VAL A 143 -6.94 -9.26 5.04
N TRP A 144 -6.31 -9.54 3.91
CA TRP A 144 -5.24 -8.73 3.36
C TRP A 144 -5.54 -8.40 1.90
N ALA A 145 -5.54 -7.13 1.54
CA ALA A 145 -5.85 -6.67 0.19
C ALA A 145 -4.94 -7.31 -0.86
N GLU A 146 -3.68 -7.59 -0.51
CA GLU A 146 -2.72 -8.19 -1.44
C GLU A 146 -3.15 -9.54 -2.01
N HIS A 147 -3.99 -10.29 -1.29
CA HIS A 147 -4.49 -11.59 -1.75
C HIS A 147 -5.60 -11.48 -2.81
N SER A 148 -6.15 -10.28 -3.00
CA SER A 148 -7.19 -10.01 -4.01
C SER A 148 -6.70 -9.14 -5.16
N ILE A 149 -5.43 -8.72 -5.17
CA ILE A 149 -4.91 -7.91 -6.27
C ILE A 149 -4.86 -8.74 -7.55
N TRP A 150 -5.54 -8.26 -8.58
CA TRP A 150 -5.36 -8.71 -9.95
C TRP A 150 -4.29 -7.85 -10.65
N PRO A 151 -3.06 -8.38 -10.84
CA PRO A 151 -1.93 -7.57 -11.34
C PRO A 151 -2.10 -7.07 -12.78
N GLN A 152 -2.99 -7.68 -13.55
CA GLN A 152 -3.28 -7.31 -14.94
C GLN A 152 -4.44 -6.31 -15.08
N ASP A 153 -4.92 -5.73 -13.98
CA ASP A 153 -5.90 -4.66 -14.01
C ASP A 153 -5.40 -3.50 -14.91
N PRO A 154 -6.12 -3.16 -15.99
CA PRO A 154 -5.74 -2.05 -16.87
C PRO A 154 -5.58 -0.71 -16.16
N GLY A 155 -6.21 -0.55 -14.97
CA GLY A 155 -6.08 0.64 -14.16
C GLY A 155 -4.64 0.95 -13.73
N PHE A 156 -3.78 -0.06 -13.55
CA PHE A 156 -2.36 0.16 -13.25
C PHE A 156 -1.64 0.89 -14.37
N GLU A 157 -1.94 0.55 -15.62
CA GLU A 157 -1.34 1.21 -16.77
C GLU A 157 -1.80 2.66 -16.90
N THR A 158 -3.12 2.92 -16.78
CA THR A 158 -3.65 4.30 -16.84
C THR A 158 -3.13 5.15 -15.68
N ALA A 159 -2.93 4.58 -14.50
CA ALA A 159 -2.27 5.25 -13.38
C ALA A 159 -0.81 5.60 -13.71
N LEU A 160 -0.08 4.68 -14.34
CA LEU A 160 1.30 4.90 -14.76
C LEU A 160 1.40 6.02 -15.81
N GLU A 161 0.49 6.07 -16.78
CA GLU A 161 0.36 7.18 -17.75
C GLU A 161 0.13 8.53 -17.07
N GLY A 162 -0.48 8.53 -15.87
CA GLY A 162 -0.66 9.69 -15.00
C GLY A 162 0.54 10.04 -14.13
N GLY A 163 1.64 9.28 -14.24
CA GLY A 163 2.86 9.49 -13.44
C GLY A 163 2.85 8.82 -12.06
N VAL A 164 1.89 7.93 -11.78
CA VAL A 164 1.79 7.23 -10.49
C VAL A 164 2.74 6.04 -10.48
N THR A 165 3.75 6.11 -9.63
CA THR A 165 4.82 5.10 -9.52
C THR A 165 4.65 4.16 -8.32
N THR A 166 3.93 4.58 -7.30
CA THR A 166 3.69 3.83 -6.06
C THR A 166 2.25 4.01 -5.61
N LEU A 167 1.63 2.93 -5.15
CA LEU A 167 0.26 2.93 -4.65
C LEU A 167 0.17 2.19 -3.31
N GLU A 168 -0.67 2.69 -2.40
CA GLU A 168 -1.19 1.87 -1.30
C GLU A 168 -2.55 1.29 -1.70
N ILE A 169 -2.60 -0.03 -1.86
CA ILE A 169 -3.84 -0.76 -2.15
C ILE A 169 -4.51 -1.12 -0.82
N LEU A 170 -5.69 -0.56 -0.62
CA LEU A 170 -6.46 -0.67 0.63
C LEU A 170 -7.71 -1.52 0.43
N PRO A 171 -8.18 -2.24 1.47
CA PRO A 171 -9.57 -2.66 1.51
C PRO A 171 -10.51 -1.46 1.48
N GLY A 172 -11.74 -1.66 1.02
CA GLY A 172 -12.78 -0.62 1.04
C GLY A 172 -13.22 -0.27 2.46
N SER A 173 -14.15 0.69 2.57
CA SER A 173 -14.56 1.29 3.86
C SER A 173 -15.86 0.69 4.43
N GLY A 174 -16.24 -0.53 4.03
CA GLY A 174 -17.49 -1.16 4.51
C GLY A 174 -17.44 -1.64 5.96
N ASN A 175 -16.25 -1.90 6.49
CA ASN A 175 -16.04 -2.49 7.81
C ASN A 175 -15.49 -1.44 8.81
N LEU A 176 -15.74 -1.62 10.11
CA LEU A 176 -15.01 -0.87 11.14
C LEU A 176 -13.50 -1.09 11.01
N ILE A 177 -13.10 -2.36 10.91
CA ILE A 177 -11.72 -2.78 10.68
C ILE A 177 -11.73 -3.73 9.49
N GLY A 178 -11.24 -3.25 8.34
CA GLY A 178 -11.46 -3.89 7.04
C GLY A 178 -10.37 -4.84 6.58
N GLY A 179 -9.17 -4.76 7.17
CA GLY A 179 -8.05 -5.62 6.80
C GLY A 179 -6.78 -4.88 6.44
N ARG A 180 -5.72 -5.63 6.14
CA ARG A 180 -4.40 -5.07 5.85
C ARG A 180 -4.34 -4.52 4.44
N SER A 181 -3.67 -3.38 4.28
CA SER A 181 -3.27 -2.81 3.00
C SER A 181 -1.87 -3.27 2.62
N VAL A 182 -1.50 -2.99 1.38
CA VAL A 182 -0.16 -3.25 0.85
C VAL A 182 0.32 -2.09 -0.02
N VAL A 183 1.60 -1.76 0.09
CA VAL A 183 2.24 -0.80 -0.80
C VAL A 183 2.85 -1.55 -1.98
N VAL A 184 2.55 -1.09 -3.19
CA VAL A 184 3.07 -1.67 -4.43
C VAL A 184 3.77 -0.62 -5.27
N LYS A 185 4.80 -1.04 -6.01
CA LYS A 185 5.35 -0.31 -7.15
C LYS A 185 4.47 -0.57 -8.37
N ASN A 186 4.21 0.48 -9.14
CA ASN A 186 3.36 0.38 -10.33
C ASN A 186 4.15 -0.21 -11.51
N VAL A 187 4.44 -1.49 -11.43
CA VAL A 187 5.21 -2.23 -12.43
C VAL A 187 4.39 -3.38 -13.01
N HIS A 188 4.62 -3.70 -14.27
CA HIS A 188 4.00 -4.88 -14.88
C HIS A 188 4.52 -6.16 -14.22
N ALA A 189 3.60 -6.98 -13.72
CA ALA A 189 3.92 -8.23 -13.07
C ALA A 189 2.79 -9.25 -13.23
N THR A 190 3.10 -10.53 -13.04
CA THR A 190 2.11 -11.61 -13.06
C THR A 190 1.59 -11.97 -11.67
N THR A 191 2.27 -11.51 -10.61
CA THR A 191 1.88 -11.75 -9.22
C THR A 191 2.01 -10.48 -8.40
N TYR A 192 1.18 -10.33 -7.38
CA TYR A 192 1.25 -9.17 -6.49
C TYR A 192 2.59 -9.08 -5.73
N GLN A 193 3.22 -10.22 -5.42
CA GLN A 193 4.52 -10.22 -4.73
C GLN A 193 5.61 -9.52 -5.56
N ALA A 194 5.53 -9.65 -6.90
CA ALA A 194 6.46 -8.97 -7.79
C ALA A 194 6.19 -7.46 -7.95
N MET A 195 5.02 -6.98 -7.52
CA MET A 195 4.68 -5.54 -7.41
C MET A 195 4.97 -4.98 -6.02
N LYS A 196 4.95 -5.82 -4.98
CA LYS A 196 5.03 -5.40 -3.58
C LYS A 196 6.30 -4.62 -3.28
N PHE A 197 6.16 -3.43 -2.69
CA PHE A 197 7.29 -2.54 -2.39
C PHE A 197 8.22 -3.19 -1.33
N PRO A 198 9.52 -3.40 -1.60
CA PRO A 198 10.41 -4.11 -0.69
C PRO A 198 10.58 -3.39 0.66
N GLY A 199 10.23 -4.07 1.73
CA GLY A 199 10.39 -3.56 3.10
C GLY A 199 9.40 -2.46 3.49
N ALA A 200 8.35 -2.20 2.71
CA ALA A 200 7.26 -1.34 3.14
C ALA A 200 6.47 -1.99 4.28
N GLN A 201 6.10 -1.19 5.29
CA GLN A 201 5.17 -1.65 6.32
C GLN A 201 3.76 -1.79 5.73
N GLN A 202 3.01 -2.78 6.20
CA GLN A 202 1.60 -2.91 5.87
C GLN A 202 0.78 -1.83 6.59
N GLY A 203 -0.35 -1.44 6.00
CA GLY A 203 -1.35 -0.66 6.67
C GLY A 203 -2.48 -1.52 7.24
N LEU A 204 -3.32 -0.93 8.08
CA LEU A 204 -4.62 -1.47 8.48
C LEU A 204 -5.70 -0.46 8.09
N LYS A 205 -6.59 -0.86 7.17
CA LYS A 205 -7.76 -0.05 6.82
C LYS A 205 -8.79 -0.14 7.92
N MET A 206 -9.18 1.04 8.42
CA MET A 206 -10.32 1.21 9.33
C MET A 206 -11.30 2.23 8.73
N ALA A 207 -12.54 2.24 9.20
CA ALA A 207 -13.51 3.22 8.73
C ALA A 207 -14.44 3.67 9.85
N CYS A 208 -14.55 4.99 10.04
CA CYS A 208 -15.54 5.62 10.92
C CYS A 208 -16.81 6.00 10.13
N GLY A 209 -17.86 6.32 10.87
CA GLY A 209 -19.00 7.03 10.33
C GLY A 209 -20.07 6.18 9.66
N GLU A 210 -20.68 6.74 8.62
CA GLU A 210 -21.89 6.14 8.06
C GLU A 210 -21.66 4.83 7.31
N ASN A 211 -20.44 4.58 6.80
CA ASN A 211 -20.21 3.40 5.96
C ASN A 211 -20.40 2.09 6.75
N PRO A 212 -19.64 1.79 7.83
CA PRO A 212 -19.85 0.57 8.60
C PRO A 212 -21.25 0.54 9.25
N LYS A 213 -21.71 1.66 9.79
CA LYS A 213 -23.05 1.80 10.38
C LYS A 213 -24.16 1.42 9.39
N ARG A 214 -24.06 1.87 8.13
CA ARG A 214 -25.03 1.55 7.08
C ARG A 214 -24.94 0.08 6.65
N VAL A 215 -23.72 -0.43 6.46
CA VAL A 215 -23.49 -1.81 5.98
C VAL A 215 -24.03 -2.85 6.97
N TYR A 216 -23.76 -2.68 8.25
CA TYR A 216 -24.16 -3.66 9.27
C TYR A 216 -25.51 -3.34 9.91
N GLY A 217 -25.83 -2.08 10.14
CA GLY A 217 -27.12 -1.66 10.68
C GLY A 217 -28.29 -2.04 9.78
N SER A 218 -28.14 -2.00 8.44
CA SER A 218 -29.16 -2.46 7.50
C SER A 218 -29.45 -3.98 7.60
N LYS A 219 -28.52 -4.75 8.17
CA LYS A 219 -28.65 -6.18 8.44
C LYS A 219 -29.10 -6.49 9.87
N GLY A 220 -29.43 -5.47 10.68
CA GLY A 220 -29.73 -5.63 12.10
C GLY A 220 -28.54 -6.03 12.96
N GLN A 221 -27.30 -5.74 12.50
CA GLN A 221 -26.06 -6.05 13.18
C GLN A 221 -25.37 -4.78 13.69
N ALA A 222 -24.49 -4.94 14.68
CA ALA A 222 -23.62 -3.84 15.12
C ALA A 222 -22.45 -3.65 14.14
N PRO A 223 -22.03 -2.41 13.88
CA PRO A 223 -22.58 -1.16 14.41
C PRO A 223 -23.81 -0.69 13.62
N SER A 224 -24.74 0.00 14.29
CA SER A 224 -25.87 0.68 13.67
C SER A 224 -25.91 2.17 13.99
N THR A 225 -25.02 2.65 14.83
CA THR A 225 -24.88 4.05 15.29
C THR A 225 -23.40 4.42 15.42
N LEU A 226 -23.07 5.72 15.49
CA LEU A 226 -21.72 6.18 15.80
C LEU A 226 -21.23 5.73 17.18
N MET A 227 -22.15 5.61 18.16
CA MET A 227 -21.82 5.02 19.47
C MET A 227 -21.39 3.56 19.33
N GLY A 228 -22.06 2.81 18.44
CA GLY A 228 -21.72 1.43 18.10
C GLY A 228 -20.37 1.30 17.38
N ASP A 229 -20.02 2.27 16.52
CA ASP A 229 -18.70 2.32 15.88
C ASP A 229 -17.60 2.41 16.95
N VAL A 230 -17.69 3.40 17.85
CA VAL A 230 -16.71 3.59 18.94
C VAL A 230 -16.64 2.38 19.86
N ALA A 231 -17.78 1.81 20.25
CA ALA A 231 -17.82 0.60 21.08
C ALA A 231 -17.13 -0.59 20.39
N GLY A 232 -17.34 -0.75 19.08
CA GLY A 232 -16.71 -1.80 18.29
C GLY A 232 -15.18 -1.70 18.22
N TYR A 233 -14.65 -0.49 18.02
CA TYR A 233 -13.17 -0.27 18.06
C TYR A 233 -12.60 -0.56 19.44
N ARG A 234 -13.23 -0.01 20.48
CA ARG A 234 -12.75 -0.20 21.86
C ARG A 234 -12.75 -1.67 22.26
N GLN A 235 -13.79 -2.44 21.88
CA GLN A 235 -13.82 -3.88 22.13
C GLN A 235 -12.67 -4.61 21.40
N ALA A 236 -12.49 -4.33 20.10
CA ALA A 236 -11.46 -4.99 19.30
C ALA A 236 -10.04 -4.74 19.85
N PHE A 237 -9.74 -3.50 20.25
CA PHE A 237 -8.42 -3.18 20.81
C PHE A 237 -8.25 -3.66 22.26
N ALA A 238 -9.32 -3.72 23.06
CA ALA A 238 -9.27 -4.35 24.38
C ALA A 238 -8.94 -5.85 24.26
N ASP A 239 -9.59 -6.56 23.34
CA ASP A 239 -9.29 -7.98 23.07
C ASP A 239 -7.83 -8.17 22.60
N ALA A 240 -7.33 -7.27 21.78
CA ALA A 240 -5.94 -7.29 21.30
C ALA A 240 -4.93 -7.04 22.45
N GLN A 241 -5.23 -6.14 23.39
CA GLN A 241 -4.40 -5.93 24.57
C GLN A 241 -4.37 -7.17 25.48
N ASP A 242 -5.53 -7.83 25.65
CA ASP A 242 -5.60 -9.09 26.43
C ASP A 242 -4.79 -10.20 25.76
N TYR A 243 -4.90 -10.32 24.44
CA TYR A 243 -4.13 -11.27 23.65
C TYR A 243 -2.62 -11.04 23.79
N ARG A 244 -2.15 -9.80 23.68
CA ARG A 244 -0.75 -9.45 23.91
C ARG A 244 -0.27 -9.87 25.31
N ARG A 245 -1.05 -9.55 26.36
CA ARG A 245 -0.70 -9.94 27.74
C ARG A 245 -0.54 -11.45 27.91
N GLN A 246 -1.36 -12.26 27.20
CA GLN A 246 -1.23 -13.72 27.23
C GLN A 246 0.08 -14.19 26.58
N TRP A 247 0.46 -13.62 25.42
CA TRP A 247 1.73 -13.93 24.77
C TRP A 247 2.93 -13.45 25.57
N ASP A 248 2.91 -12.25 26.12
CA ASP A 248 3.98 -11.71 26.97
C ASP A 248 4.18 -12.57 28.24
N LYS A 249 3.11 -13.13 28.78
CA LYS A 249 3.17 -14.09 29.90
C LYS A 249 3.85 -15.39 29.46
N TYR A 250 3.40 -15.94 28.35
CA TYR A 250 3.98 -17.17 27.79
C TYR A 250 5.48 -17.02 27.52
N ASP A 251 5.90 -15.92 26.89
CA ASP A 251 7.31 -15.67 26.57
C ASP A 251 8.17 -15.58 27.83
N ARG A 252 7.68 -14.93 28.89
CA ARG A 252 8.39 -14.92 30.20
C ARG A 252 8.50 -16.30 30.79
N GLU A 253 7.41 -17.06 30.85
CA GLU A 253 7.39 -18.42 31.37
C GLU A 253 8.31 -19.38 30.57
N GLN A 254 8.32 -19.21 29.23
CA GLN A 254 9.17 -19.97 28.33
C GLN A 254 10.67 -19.65 28.56
N ALA A 255 11.01 -18.38 28.74
CA ALA A 255 12.36 -17.95 29.02
C ALA A 255 12.84 -18.52 30.40
N GLU A 256 11.98 -18.51 31.40
CA GLU A 256 12.28 -19.10 32.71
C GLU A 256 12.47 -20.63 32.63
N TYR A 257 11.62 -21.31 31.86
CA TYR A 257 11.72 -22.73 31.61
C TYR A 257 13.06 -23.09 30.95
N GLN A 258 13.49 -22.36 29.92
CA GLN A 258 14.76 -22.58 29.24
C GLN A 258 15.94 -22.35 30.19
N LYS A 259 15.95 -21.29 30.99
CA LYS A 259 16.99 -21.02 31.97
C LYS A 259 17.12 -22.17 32.99
N LYS A 260 15.99 -22.71 33.46
CA LYS A 260 15.98 -23.88 34.39
C LYS A 260 16.52 -25.15 33.72
N LYS A 261 16.17 -25.37 32.45
CA LYS A 261 16.63 -26.51 31.66
C LYS A 261 18.13 -26.44 31.38
N ASP A 262 18.65 -25.27 31.04
CA ASP A 262 20.07 -25.05 30.71
C ASP A 262 20.95 -25.07 31.98
N GLY A 263 20.39 -24.69 33.14
CA GLY A 263 21.09 -24.69 34.43
C GLY A 263 21.01 -26.01 35.19
N ALA A 264 20.14 -26.95 34.80
CA ALA A 264 20.05 -28.26 35.39
C ALA A 264 21.13 -29.18 34.77
N GLY A 265 22.29 -29.27 35.43
CA GLY A 265 23.29 -30.32 35.13
C GLY A 265 22.65 -31.71 35.25
N SER A 266 23.22 -32.69 34.56
CA SER A 266 22.71 -34.06 34.36
C SER A 266 22.41 -34.90 35.58
N ASP A 267 22.46 -34.34 36.80
CA ASP A 267 22.47 -35.13 38.07
C ASP A 267 21.43 -34.69 39.11
N SER A 268 20.46 -33.83 38.79
CA SER A 268 19.39 -33.48 39.72
C SER A 268 18.10 -34.26 39.40
N GLY A 269 17.76 -35.21 40.30
CA GLY A 269 16.52 -35.99 40.27
C GLY A 269 15.24 -35.18 40.52
N ASP A 270 15.24 -33.90 40.19
CA ASP A 270 14.11 -33.01 40.37
C ASP A 270 13.08 -33.11 39.23
N LYS A 271 11.80 -33.02 39.59
CA LYS A 271 10.64 -33.12 38.75
C LYS A 271 10.89 -32.37 37.42
N LYS A 272 10.86 -33.11 36.32
CA LYS A 272 10.93 -32.53 34.95
C LYS A 272 9.97 -31.36 34.88
N ALA A 273 10.49 -30.13 34.79
CA ALA A 273 9.68 -28.94 34.60
C ALA A 273 8.87 -29.11 33.32
N THR A 274 7.55 -28.88 33.39
CA THR A 274 6.67 -28.94 32.23
C THR A 274 6.82 -27.65 31.43
N PRO A 275 7.04 -27.71 30.12
CA PRO A 275 7.11 -26.51 29.33
C PRO A 275 5.75 -25.77 29.33
N PRO A 276 5.72 -24.43 29.32
CA PRO A 276 4.50 -23.69 29.24
C PRO A 276 3.79 -23.94 27.89
N SER A 277 2.46 -23.89 27.91
CA SER A 277 1.67 -24.05 26.71
C SER A 277 1.44 -22.68 26.03
N PRO A 278 1.69 -22.53 24.71
CA PRO A 278 1.45 -21.26 24.02
C PRO A 278 -0.05 -20.93 24.00
N PRO A 279 -0.42 -19.63 24.03
CA PRO A 279 -1.78 -19.20 23.78
C PRO A 279 -2.29 -19.66 22.42
N LYS A 280 -3.61 -19.82 22.28
CA LYS A 280 -4.21 -20.12 20.99
C LYS A 280 -4.00 -18.91 20.05
N ARG A 281 -3.43 -19.17 18.88
CA ARG A 281 -3.24 -18.14 17.87
C ARG A 281 -4.58 -17.68 17.28
N ASP A 282 -4.75 -16.36 17.15
CA ASP A 282 -5.88 -15.70 16.51
C ASP A 282 -5.36 -14.67 15.49
N LEU A 283 -5.62 -14.90 14.19
CA LEU A 283 -5.10 -14.06 13.12
C LEU A 283 -5.67 -12.64 13.13
N LYS A 284 -6.88 -12.44 13.69
CA LYS A 284 -7.44 -11.09 13.86
C LYS A 284 -6.67 -10.34 14.93
N LEU A 285 -6.44 -10.99 16.06
CA LEU A 285 -5.73 -10.40 17.19
C LEU A 285 -4.23 -10.25 16.92
N ASP A 286 -3.62 -11.10 16.08
CA ASP A 286 -2.25 -10.92 15.59
C ASP A 286 -2.11 -9.56 14.91
N THR A 287 -3.01 -9.23 13.96
CA THR A 287 -2.97 -7.94 13.24
C THR A 287 -3.14 -6.76 14.18
N LEU A 288 -4.13 -6.81 15.09
CA LEU A 288 -4.37 -5.72 16.02
C LEU A 288 -3.23 -5.56 17.05
N ALA A 289 -2.62 -6.67 17.47
CA ALA A 289 -1.43 -6.65 18.32
C ALA A 289 -0.24 -5.97 17.63
N ASP A 290 -0.06 -6.21 16.32
CA ASP A 290 0.98 -5.55 15.53
C ASP A 290 0.71 -4.05 15.35
N VAL A 291 -0.57 -3.63 15.24
CA VAL A 291 -0.96 -2.21 15.28
C VAL A 291 -0.58 -1.57 16.62
N LEU A 292 -0.88 -2.24 17.74
CA LEU A 292 -0.52 -1.76 19.08
C LEU A 292 1.00 -1.69 19.33
N LYS A 293 1.81 -2.38 18.53
CA LYS A 293 3.29 -2.30 18.55
C LYS A 293 3.82 -1.19 17.65
N GLY A 294 3.01 -0.72 16.69
CA GLY A 294 3.42 0.21 15.64
C GLY A 294 4.05 -0.46 14.41
N ASP A 295 3.96 -1.79 14.30
CA ASP A 295 4.46 -2.56 13.16
C ASP A 295 3.54 -2.42 11.92
N ILE A 296 2.26 -2.09 12.15
CA ILE A 296 1.24 -1.85 11.11
C ILE A 296 0.70 -0.42 11.25
N ARG A 297 0.60 0.28 10.12
CA ARG A 297 0.17 1.68 10.03
C ARG A 297 -1.35 1.79 9.89
N VAL A 298 -2.04 2.53 10.76
CA VAL A 298 -3.49 2.70 10.66
C VAL A 298 -3.84 3.76 9.62
N GLN A 299 -4.62 3.35 8.61
CA GLN A 299 -5.19 4.18 7.54
C GLN A 299 -6.71 4.27 7.76
N MET A 300 -7.20 5.43 8.15
CA MET A 300 -8.55 5.59 8.68
C MET A 300 -9.44 6.38 7.73
N HIS A 301 -10.44 5.73 7.13
CA HIS A 301 -11.52 6.44 6.44
C HIS A 301 -12.35 7.26 7.42
N CYS A 302 -12.45 8.57 7.24
CA CYS A 302 -13.26 9.45 8.08
C CYS A 302 -13.53 10.78 7.37
N TYR A 303 -14.80 11.20 7.27
CA TYR A 303 -15.15 12.45 6.58
C TYR A 303 -15.19 13.65 7.52
N ARG A 304 -15.80 13.49 8.69
CA ARG A 304 -16.18 14.59 9.60
C ARG A 304 -15.05 14.90 10.59
N GLY A 305 -14.86 16.19 10.87
CA GLY A 305 -13.85 16.67 11.82
C GLY A 305 -14.08 16.19 13.25
N ASP A 306 -15.33 16.16 13.73
CA ASP A 306 -15.69 15.68 15.06
C ASP A 306 -15.41 14.17 15.23
N GLN A 307 -15.62 13.39 14.18
CA GLN A 307 -15.32 11.96 14.20
C GLN A 307 -13.83 11.69 14.15
N MET A 308 -13.06 12.49 13.38
CA MET A 308 -11.59 12.41 13.39
C MET A 308 -11.05 12.65 14.80
N ALA A 309 -11.54 13.69 15.50
CA ALA A 309 -11.16 13.97 16.88
C ALA A 309 -11.49 12.80 17.82
N THR A 310 -12.72 12.25 17.72
CA THR A 310 -13.13 11.06 18.51
C THR A 310 -12.22 9.86 18.26
N MET A 311 -11.80 9.63 17.01
CA MET A 311 -10.92 8.51 16.69
C MET A 311 -9.49 8.72 17.20
N LEU A 312 -9.02 9.97 17.29
CA LEU A 312 -7.76 10.30 17.96
C LEU A 312 -7.81 9.98 19.46
N ASP A 313 -8.94 10.27 20.13
CA ASP A 313 -9.14 9.92 21.54
C ASP A 313 -9.11 8.40 21.74
N VAL A 314 -9.74 7.63 20.86
CA VAL A 314 -9.68 6.15 20.89
C VAL A 314 -8.25 5.65 20.66
N ALA A 315 -7.52 6.25 19.73
CA ALA A 315 -6.12 5.90 19.48
C ALA A 315 -5.23 6.17 20.72
N ASP A 316 -5.44 7.31 21.39
CA ASP A 316 -4.73 7.65 22.63
C ASP A 316 -5.10 6.68 23.78
N GLU A 317 -6.39 6.29 23.92
CA GLU A 317 -6.85 5.33 24.95
C GLU A 317 -6.11 3.99 24.85
N PHE A 318 -5.92 3.47 23.63
CA PHE A 318 -5.31 2.15 23.42
C PHE A 318 -3.82 2.19 23.07
N GLY A 319 -3.26 3.38 22.83
CA GLY A 319 -1.84 3.58 22.58
C GLY A 319 -1.40 3.16 21.18
N PHE A 320 -2.28 3.25 20.17
CA PHE A 320 -1.90 3.10 18.77
C PHE A 320 -1.88 4.46 18.06
N LYS A 321 -1.28 4.51 16.86
CA LYS A 321 -1.19 5.73 16.07
C LYS A 321 -2.00 5.61 14.77
N ILE A 322 -2.92 6.55 14.54
CA ILE A 322 -3.51 6.79 13.24
C ILE A 322 -2.48 7.57 12.42
N VAL A 323 -2.10 7.04 11.26
CA VAL A 323 -1.10 7.68 10.40
C VAL A 323 -1.76 8.71 9.49
N ALA A 324 -2.91 8.35 8.91
CA ALA A 324 -3.65 9.23 8.03
C ALA A 324 -5.16 9.03 8.16
N PHE A 325 -5.90 10.14 8.09
CA PHE A 325 -7.32 10.12 7.76
C PHE A 325 -7.50 10.25 6.25
N HIS A 326 -8.37 9.40 5.70
CA HIS A 326 -8.66 9.36 4.27
C HIS A 326 -10.03 9.98 3.99
N HIS A 327 -10.14 10.61 2.82
CA HIS A 327 -11.23 11.47 2.38
C HIS A 327 -11.28 12.79 3.15
N ALA A 328 -11.30 12.73 4.45
CA ALA A 328 -11.07 13.84 5.39
C ALA A 328 -11.70 15.18 4.93
N VAL A 329 -12.97 15.10 4.48
CA VAL A 329 -13.69 16.22 3.83
C VAL A 329 -13.75 17.45 4.71
N GLU A 330 -13.84 17.26 6.03
CA GLU A 330 -13.87 18.32 7.03
C GLU A 330 -12.54 18.50 7.77
N ALA A 331 -11.41 18.02 7.23
CA ALA A 331 -10.11 18.15 7.90
C ALA A 331 -9.72 19.61 8.16
N TYR A 332 -10.17 20.54 7.34
CA TYR A 332 -9.95 21.98 7.54
C TYR A 332 -10.44 22.50 8.89
N LYS A 333 -11.48 21.87 9.49
CA LYS A 333 -12.01 22.24 10.81
C LYS A 333 -11.09 21.83 11.97
N VAL A 334 -10.23 20.85 11.74
CA VAL A 334 -9.34 20.23 12.74
C VAL A 334 -7.87 20.21 12.30
N ALA A 335 -7.49 21.10 11.36
CA ALA A 335 -6.16 21.13 10.76
C ALA A 335 -5.03 21.26 11.81
N ASP A 336 -5.20 22.16 12.81
CA ASP A 336 -4.22 22.34 13.89
C ASP A 336 -4.12 21.11 14.80
N LEU A 337 -5.25 20.42 15.05
CA LEU A 337 -5.26 19.19 15.84
C LEU A 337 -4.49 18.08 15.10
N LEU A 338 -4.75 17.88 13.81
CA LEU A 338 -4.04 16.89 12.99
C LEU A 338 -2.54 17.18 12.95
N ALA A 339 -2.15 18.43 12.71
CA ALA A 339 -0.75 18.86 12.70
C ALA A 339 -0.09 18.61 14.05
N SER A 340 -0.74 18.95 15.17
CA SER A 340 -0.20 18.79 16.53
C SER A 340 0.02 17.30 16.89
N LYS A 341 -0.81 16.40 16.36
CA LYS A 341 -0.69 14.95 16.56
C LYS A 341 0.23 14.28 15.53
N GLY A 342 0.72 15.02 14.53
CA GLY A 342 1.52 14.50 13.42
C GLY A 342 0.75 13.46 12.59
N VAL A 343 -0.54 13.70 12.36
CA VAL A 343 -1.44 12.86 11.57
C VAL A 343 -1.66 13.49 10.20
N CYS A 344 -1.50 12.71 9.15
CA CYS A 344 -1.73 13.14 7.78
C CYS A 344 -3.23 13.15 7.45
N ALA A 345 -3.61 13.94 6.44
CA ALA A 345 -4.95 13.90 5.85
C ALA A 345 -4.84 13.72 4.34
N ALA A 346 -5.39 12.63 3.83
CA ALA A 346 -5.53 12.35 2.41
C ALA A 346 -6.92 12.77 1.96
N MET A 347 -7.00 13.70 1.00
CA MET A 347 -8.22 14.42 0.67
C MET A 347 -8.48 14.39 -0.83
N TRP A 348 -9.72 14.63 -1.24
CA TRP A 348 -10.08 14.99 -2.60
C TRP A 348 -10.02 16.50 -2.83
N ALA A 349 -9.81 16.92 -4.05
CA ALA A 349 -9.82 18.34 -4.39
C ALA A 349 -11.24 18.95 -4.34
N ASP A 350 -12.25 18.19 -4.80
CA ASP A 350 -13.60 18.72 -4.97
C ASP A 350 -14.73 17.66 -4.94
N TRP A 351 -14.49 16.52 -4.29
CA TRP A 351 -15.51 15.46 -4.14
C TRP A 351 -16.25 15.60 -2.81
N TRP A 352 -17.47 16.11 -2.85
CA TRP A 352 -18.37 16.22 -1.69
C TRP A 352 -19.83 16.22 -2.16
N GLY A 353 -20.76 16.24 -1.20
CA GLY A 353 -22.20 16.37 -1.44
C GLY A 353 -22.89 15.09 -1.91
N PHE A 354 -22.17 14.00 -2.17
CA PHE A 354 -22.75 12.72 -2.60
C PHE A 354 -23.35 11.89 -1.43
N LYS A 355 -23.09 12.30 -0.21
CA LYS A 355 -23.68 11.76 1.01
C LYS A 355 -23.60 12.77 2.17
N VAL A 356 -24.40 12.57 3.25
CA VAL A 356 -24.51 13.53 4.35
C VAL A 356 -23.16 13.82 5.03
N GLU A 357 -22.33 12.81 5.25
CA GLU A 357 -21.01 13.00 5.88
C GLU A 357 -20.00 13.75 4.99
N ALA A 358 -20.25 13.80 3.68
CA ALA A 358 -19.44 14.55 2.73
C ALA A 358 -20.13 15.86 2.31
N TYR A 359 -21.10 16.36 3.08
CA TYR A 359 -21.89 17.54 2.72
C TYR A 359 -21.11 18.85 2.91
N ASP A 360 -20.36 18.98 4.00
CA ASP A 360 -19.68 20.22 4.40
C ASP A 360 -18.21 20.26 3.88
N GLY A 361 -18.03 19.95 2.60
CA GLY A 361 -16.74 20.05 1.93
C GLY A 361 -16.50 21.45 1.38
N ILE A 362 -15.23 21.88 1.43
CA ILE A 362 -14.76 23.12 0.80
C ILE A 362 -13.56 22.86 -0.09
N GLN A 363 -13.43 23.62 -1.17
CA GLN A 363 -12.32 23.43 -2.13
C GLN A 363 -10.96 23.84 -1.59
N GLU A 364 -10.94 24.66 -0.55
CA GLU A 364 -9.75 25.13 0.16
C GLU A 364 -9.22 24.12 1.19
N ASN A 365 -9.92 23.00 1.42
CA ASN A 365 -9.62 22.04 2.48
C ASN A 365 -8.13 21.65 2.52
N ILE A 366 -7.57 21.18 1.38
CA ILE A 366 -6.16 20.74 1.30
C ILE A 366 -5.22 21.89 1.64
N ALA A 367 -5.49 23.08 1.11
CA ALA A 367 -4.68 24.27 1.31
C ALA A 367 -4.67 24.74 2.78
N ILE A 368 -5.82 24.65 3.46
CA ILE A 368 -5.96 24.98 4.89
C ILE A 368 -5.24 23.94 5.74
N VAL A 369 -5.39 22.65 5.42
CA VAL A 369 -4.70 21.57 6.15
C VAL A 369 -3.18 21.62 5.95
N ASP A 370 -2.70 22.11 4.81
CA ASP A 370 -1.25 22.29 4.55
C ASP A 370 -0.65 23.52 5.25
N ALA A 371 -1.45 24.45 5.79
CA ALA A 371 -0.97 25.70 6.34
C ALA A 371 -0.23 25.59 7.69
N PRO A 372 -0.70 24.78 8.68
CA PRO A 372 -0.04 24.66 9.97
C PRO A 372 1.38 24.06 9.85
N ALA A 373 2.29 24.50 10.70
CA ALA A 373 3.63 23.93 10.78
C ALA A 373 3.55 22.44 11.19
N GLY A 374 4.30 21.60 10.50
CA GLY A 374 4.28 20.14 10.74
C GLY A 374 3.10 19.40 10.10
N SER A 375 2.26 20.10 9.34
CA SER A 375 1.15 19.50 8.62
C SER A 375 1.58 18.47 7.58
N CYS A 376 0.68 17.55 7.26
CA CYS A 376 0.86 16.50 6.26
C CYS A 376 -0.41 16.38 5.41
N ALA A 377 -0.66 17.38 4.56
CA ALA A 377 -1.75 17.34 3.58
C ALA A 377 -1.35 16.44 2.41
N MET A 378 -2.25 15.58 1.98
CA MET A 378 -2.08 14.67 0.85
C MET A 378 -3.32 14.69 -0.04
N LEU A 379 -3.12 14.26 -1.27
CA LEU A 379 -4.17 14.06 -2.26
C LEU A 379 -4.21 12.59 -2.63
N HIS A 380 -5.41 12.04 -2.84
CA HIS A 380 -5.60 10.63 -3.22
C HIS A 380 -6.66 10.47 -4.30
N SER A 381 -6.69 9.30 -4.94
CA SER A 381 -7.68 9.02 -6.00
C SER A 381 -8.99 8.43 -5.45
N ASP A 382 -8.96 7.30 -4.79
CA ASP A 382 -10.14 6.48 -4.46
C ASP A 382 -11.05 6.22 -5.70
N SER A 383 -10.43 6.25 -6.88
CA SER A 383 -11.10 6.12 -8.16
C SER A 383 -10.17 5.54 -9.20
N GLU A 384 -10.63 4.49 -9.87
CA GLU A 384 -9.94 3.83 -10.97
C GLU A 384 -9.74 4.74 -12.19
N ASP A 385 -10.66 5.70 -12.39
CA ASP A 385 -10.57 6.68 -13.49
C ASP A 385 -9.84 7.96 -13.07
N GLY A 386 -10.02 8.38 -11.81
CA GLY A 386 -9.44 9.61 -11.26
C GLY A 386 -7.94 9.54 -11.04
N ILE A 387 -7.41 8.34 -10.78
CA ILE A 387 -5.99 8.12 -10.43
C ILE A 387 -5.00 8.66 -11.47
N GLN A 388 -5.33 8.58 -12.73
CA GLN A 388 -4.49 9.12 -13.82
C GLN A 388 -4.41 10.67 -13.87
N ARG A 389 -5.15 11.38 -13.02
CA ARG A 389 -5.29 12.86 -13.03
C ARG A 389 -4.95 13.52 -11.71
N LEU A 390 -4.22 12.84 -10.83
CA LEU A 390 -3.88 13.39 -9.51
C LEU A 390 -3.13 14.73 -9.59
N ASN A 391 -2.32 14.95 -10.64
CA ASN A 391 -1.67 16.23 -10.90
C ASN A 391 -2.68 17.35 -11.15
N GLN A 392 -3.79 17.07 -11.86
CA GLN A 392 -4.87 18.04 -12.11
C GLN A 392 -5.71 18.29 -10.87
N GLU A 393 -5.95 17.24 -10.05
CA GLU A 393 -6.60 17.38 -8.75
C GLU A 393 -5.79 18.30 -7.83
N ALA A 394 -4.47 18.13 -7.77
CA ALA A 394 -3.59 19.02 -7.02
C ALA A 394 -3.61 20.47 -7.57
N ALA A 395 -3.69 20.64 -8.89
CA ALA A 395 -3.82 21.96 -9.51
C ALA A 395 -5.11 22.68 -9.10
N LYS A 396 -6.24 21.96 -9.01
CA LYS A 396 -7.51 22.50 -8.52
C LYS A 396 -7.38 23.00 -7.09
N ALA A 397 -6.86 22.16 -6.17
CA ALA A 397 -6.66 22.52 -4.77
C ALA A 397 -5.68 23.69 -4.59
N MET A 398 -4.56 23.68 -5.32
CA MET A 398 -3.60 24.78 -5.36
C MET A 398 -4.26 26.10 -5.78
N SER A 399 -5.01 26.08 -6.88
CA SER A 399 -5.71 27.27 -7.40
C SER A 399 -6.73 27.83 -6.40
N ARG A 400 -7.43 26.97 -5.67
CA ARG A 400 -8.39 27.38 -4.62
C ARG A 400 -7.70 28.03 -3.42
N GLY A 401 -6.63 27.43 -2.95
CA GLY A 401 -5.83 28.00 -1.87
C GLY A 401 -5.27 29.37 -2.23
N VAL A 402 -4.71 29.54 -3.43
CA VAL A 402 -4.22 30.83 -3.93
C VAL A 402 -5.33 31.89 -3.98
N ARG A 403 -6.53 31.52 -4.46
CA ARG A 403 -7.70 32.44 -4.46
C ARG A 403 -8.16 32.81 -3.05
N ALA A 404 -7.97 31.93 -2.09
CA ALA A 404 -8.23 32.20 -0.68
C ALA A 404 -7.13 33.04 0.00
N GLY A 405 -6.09 33.44 -0.72
CA GLY A 405 -5.01 34.28 -0.22
C GLY A 405 -3.85 33.51 0.41
N LEU A 406 -3.80 32.19 0.23
CA LEU A 406 -2.68 31.35 0.73
C LEU A 406 -1.56 31.33 -0.32
N ASP A 407 -0.31 31.34 0.14
CA ASP A 407 0.87 31.19 -0.72
C ASP A 407 1.15 29.70 -0.98
N ILE A 408 0.77 29.23 -2.15
CA ILE A 408 0.91 27.82 -2.56
C ILE A 408 1.54 27.77 -3.96
N PRO A 409 2.86 27.91 -4.05
CA PRO A 409 3.55 27.73 -5.32
C PRO A 409 3.63 26.23 -5.71
N PRO A 410 3.92 25.91 -6.99
CA PRO A 410 4.00 24.55 -7.48
C PRO A 410 4.90 23.60 -6.67
N GLU A 411 6.06 24.11 -6.21
CA GLU A 411 7.00 23.36 -5.38
C GLU A 411 6.46 22.99 -3.99
N ARG A 412 5.45 23.73 -3.49
CA ARG A 412 4.72 23.37 -2.28
C ARG A 412 3.63 22.35 -2.57
N ALA A 413 2.84 22.57 -3.62
CA ALA A 413 1.71 21.71 -3.98
C ALA A 413 2.15 20.28 -4.37
N ILE A 414 3.31 20.11 -5.01
CA ILE A 414 3.80 18.78 -5.42
C ILE A 414 4.05 17.86 -4.22
N ARG A 415 4.30 18.38 -3.04
CA ARG A 415 4.49 17.62 -1.80
C ARG A 415 3.27 16.79 -1.44
N TRP A 416 2.08 17.25 -1.80
CA TRP A 416 0.80 16.54 -1.54
C TRP A 416 0.69 15.21 -2.28
N LEU A 417 1.45 15.07 -3.37
CA LEU A 417 1.47 13.90 -4.26
C LEU A 417 2.74 13.06 -4.12
N THR A 418 3.73 13.53 -3.37
CA THR A 418 5.07 12.93 -3.37
C THR A 418 5.59 12.68 -1.96
N ILE A 419 6.28 13.64 -1.34
CA ILE A 419 6.94 13.43 -0.04
C ILE A 419 5.96 13.23 1.13
N ASN A 420 4.79 13.86 1.12
CA ASN A 420 3.83 13.70 2.20
C ASN A 420 3.22 12.27 2.23
N PRO A 421 2.72 11.70 1.11
CA PRO A 421 2.32 10.29 1.09
C PRO A 421 3.51 9.34 1.35
N ALA A 422 4.72 9.64 0.90
CA ALA A 422 5.90 8.84 1.25
C ALA A 422 6.12 8.78 2.77
N LYS A 423 5.98 9.91 3.50
CA LYS A 423 6.03 9.96 4.97
C LYS A 423 4.92 9.14 5.62
N ALA A 424 3.70 9.25 5.12
CA ALA A 424 2.58 8.46 5.63
C ALA A 424 2.81 6.96 5.47
N LEU A 425 3.50 6.54 4.40
CA LEU A 425 3.91 5.16 4.16
C LEU A 425 5.17 4.74 4.94
N GLY A 426 5.93 5.71 5.50
CA GLY A 426 7.25 5.47 6.12
C GLY A 426 8.31 5.07 5.10
N LEU A 427 8.23 5.65 3.92
CA LEU A 427 9.12 5.41 2.78
C LEU A 427 9.82 6.70 2.31
N ASP A 428 9.74 7.77 3.07
CA ASP A 428 10.32 9.07 2.73
C ASP A 428 11.87 9.07 2.74
N ASP A 429 12.49 8.05 3.30
CA ASP A 429 13.92 7.77 3.14
C ASP A 429 14.26 7.20 1.75
N LYS A 430 13.29 6.60 1.03
CA LYS A 430 13.49 5.90 -0.24
C LYS A 430 12.92 6.63 -1.44
N ILE A 431 11.72 7.20 -1.32
CA ILE A 431 10.96 7.79 -2.43
C ILE A 431 10.36 9.15 -2.07
N GLY A 432 9.66 9.78 -3.01
CA GLY A 432 8.91 11.02 -2.80
C GLY A 432 9.71 12.30 -2.97
N ALA A 433 10.99 12.23 -3.31
CA ALA A 433 11.80 13.41 -3.60
C ALA A 433 12.88 13.14 -4.66
N ILE A 434 13.26 14.19 -5.41
CA ILE A 434 14.42 14.21 -6.29
C ILE A 434 15.63 14.64 -5.46
N GLU A 435 16.24 13.67 -4.79
CA GLU A 435 17.41 13.86 -3.92
C GLU A 435 18.41 12.70 -4.09
N PRO A 436 19.72 12.97 -4.02
CA PRO A 436 20.73 11.91 -4.12
C PRO A 436 20.49 10.77 -3.11
N GLY A 437 20.63 9.54 -3.57
CA GLY A 437 20.46 8.31 -2.79
C GLY A 437 19.04 7.74 -2.77
N LYS A 438 18.03 8.50 -3.16
CA LYS A 438 16.66 8.00 -3.28
C LYS A 438 16.47 7.16 -4.54
N ASN A 439 15.48 6.30 -4.54
CA ASN A 439 15.07 5.55 -5.73
C ASN A 439 14.72 6.52 -6.84
N ALA A 440 15.12 6.20 -8.05
CA ALA A 440 14.83 7.01 -9.22
C ALA A 440 13.41 6.73 -9.75
N ASP A 441 12.41 7.04 -8.90
CA ASP A 441 11.00 7.11 -9.28
C ASP A 441 10.73 8.55 -9.71
N VAL A 442 10.72 8.79 -11.03
CA VAL A 442 10.80 10.12 -11.65
C VAL A 442 9.78 10.24 -12.78
N VAL A 443 9.15 11.40 -12.92
CA VAL A 443 8.27 11.70 -14.05
C VAL A 443 8.79 12.92 -14.82
N ILE A 444 8.92 12.76 -16.12
CA ILE A 444 9.20 13.86 -17.06
C ILE A 444 7.86 14.29 -17.66
N TRP A 445 7.50 15.56 -17.48
CA TRP A 445 6.28 16.16 -17.97
C TRP A 445 6.57 17.07 -19.18
N ASN A 446 5.69 17.06 -20.17
CA ASN A 446 5.82 17.94 -21.35
C ASN A 446 5.71 19.43 -21.00
N ARG A 447 5.21 19.79 -19.83
CA ARG A 447 5.05 21.17 -19.30
C ARG A 447 4.82 21.12 -17.78
N ASN A 448 4.49 22.29 -17.17
CA ASN A 448 4.13 22.36 -15.76
C ASN A 448 3.08 21.29 -15.41
N PRO A 449 3.36 20.35 -14.47
CA PRO A 449 2.47 19.25 -14.12
C PRO A 449 1.07 19.70 -13.66
N PHE A 450 0.93 20.92 -13.14
CA PHE A 450 -0.34 21.49 -12.71
C PHE A 450 -1.15 22.14 -13.84
N SER A 451 -0.71 22.04 -15.10
CA SER A 451 -1.51 22.40 -16.26
C SER A 451 -2.49 21.27 -16.59
N VAL A 452 -3.74 21.60 -16.94
CA VAL A 452 -4.73 20.63 -17.46
C VAL A 452 -4.29 19.97 -18.78
N TYR A 453 -3.29 20.56 -19.46
CA TYR A 453 -2.70 20.02 -20.69
C TYR A 453 -1.40 19.26 -20.44
N ALA A 454 -1.00 19.10 -19.18
CA ALA A 454 0.21 18.34 -18.86
C ALA A 454 0.00 16.85 -19.09
N LEU A 455 0.98 16.24 -19.74
CA LEU A 455 1.09 14.81 -19.95
C LEU A 455 2.46 14.35 -19.45
N ALA A 456 2.52 13.21 -18.80
CA ALA A 456 3.78 12.56 -18.56
C ALA A 456 4.32 12.04 -19.90
N ASP A 457 5.53 12.46 -20.28
CA ASP A 457 6.22 11.96 -21.45
C ASP A 457 6.90 10.62 -21.15
N GLU A 458 7.59 10.56 -20.01
CA GLU A 458 8.30 9.38 -19.54
C GLU A 458 8.13 9.23 -18.03
N VAL A 459 7.96 7.98 -17.56
CA VAL A 459 7.88 7.62 -16.14
C VAL A 459 8.94 6.57 -15.83
N PHE A 460 9.74 6.86 -14.83
CA PHE A 460 10.80 5.96 -14.34
C PHE A 460 10.41 5.38 -12.99
N ILE A 461 10.66 4.08 -12.81
CA ILE A 461 10.57 3.39 -11.53
C ILE A 461 11.92 2.68 -11.30
N ASP A 462 12.56 3.01 -10.18
CA ASP A 462 13.92 2.55 -9.88
C ASP A 462 14.88 2.73 -11.09
N GLY A 463 14.77 3.88 -11.77
CA GLY A 463 15.63 4.25 -12.91
C GLY A 463 15.33 3.53 -14.22
N THR A 464 14.37 2.61 -14.25
CA THR A 464 13.93 1.93 -15.46
C THR A 464 12.73 2.67 -16.04
N VAL A 465 12.68 2.86 -17.36
CA VAL A 465 11.52 3.42 -18.06
C VAL A 465 10.36 2.44 -17.92
N ALA A 466 9.35 2.84 -17.13
CA ALA A 466 8.12 2.09 -16.94
C ALA A 466 7.03 2.52 -17.92
N PHE A 467 7.07 3.77 -18.38
CA PHE A 467 6.17 4.31 -19.40
C PHE A 467 6.94 5.29 -20.30
N ASP A 468 6.74 5.17 -21.59
CA ASP A 468 7.22 6.10 -22.62
C ASP A 468 6.08 6.39 -23.58
N ARG A 469 5.61 7.63 -23.60
CA ARG A 469 4.49 8.06 -24.45
C ARG A 469 4.79 8.00 -25.93
N ALA A 470 6.05 8.24 -26.29
CA ALA A 470 6.49 8.22 -27.69
C ALA A 470 6.68 6.79 -28.21
N HIS A 471 7.00 5.85 -27.32
CA HIS A 471 7.29 4.47 -27.67
C HIS A 471 6.52 3.51 -26.73
N PRO A 472 5.18 3.47 -26.81
CA PRO A 472 4.41 2.60 -25.95
C PRO A 472 4.83 1.12 -26.17
N PRO A 473 5.01 0.34 -25.09
CA PRO A 473 5.40 -1.06 -25.23
C PRO A 473 4.30 -1.83 -25.97
N ARG A 474 4.71 -2.75 -26.86
CA ARG A 474 3.77 -3.71 -27.45
C ARG A 474 3.23 -4.58 -26.34
N LYS A 475 1.90 -4.55 -26.15
CA LYS A 475 1.22 -5.43 -25.21
C LYS A 475 1.25 -6.86 -25.75
N PRO A 476 1.68 -7.87 -24.97
CA PRO A 476 1.50 -9.24 -25.39
C PRO A 476 -0.02 -9.51 -25.53
N PRO A 477 -0.46 -10.25 -26.55
CA PRO A 477 -1.87 -10.61 -26.68
C PRO A 477 -2.31 -11.42 -25.46
N SER A 478 -3.40 -11.03 -24.83
CA SER A 478 -4.07 -11.78 -23.77
C SER A 478 -5.26 -12.53 -24.32
N ASP A 479 -5.77 -13.50 -23.58
CA ASP A 479 -6.99 -14.23 -23.98
C ASP A 479 -8.20 -13.30 -24.18
N PHE A 480 -8.22 -12.15 -23.48
CA PHE A 480 -9.21 -11.09 -23.71
C PHE A 480 -9.10 -10.42 -25.08
N MET A 481 -7.93 -10.48 -25.69
CA MET A 481 -7.64 -9.88 -27.00
C MET A 481 -7.83 -10.88 -28.14
N LEU A 482 -8.04 -12.17 -27.85
CA LEU A 482 -8.28 -13.19 -28.87
C LEU A 482 -9.50 -12.81 -29.71
N GLY A 483 -9.30 -12.74 -31.02
CA GLY A 483 -10.33 -12.36 -31.98
C GLY A 483 -10.64 -10.86 -32.06
N GLN A 484 -9.92 -10.01 -31.33
CA GLN A 484 -9.95 -8.57 -31.51
C GLN A 484 -8.88 -8.16 -32.52
N PRO A 485 -9.15 -7.20 -33.42
CA PRO A 485 -8.12 -6.67 -34.30
C PRO A 485 -7.04 -5.99 -33.45
N ASN A 486 -5.77 -6.25 -33.77
CA ASN A 486 -4.67 -5.53 -33.16
C ASN A 486 -4.76 -4.04 -33.57
N ALA A 487 -4.29 -3.14 -32.70
CA ALA A 487 -4.30 -1.71 -33.00
C ALA A 487 -3.55 -1.35 -34.31
N GLU A 488 -2.59 -2.20 -34.73
CA GLU A 488 -1.87 -2.09 -36.00
C GLU A 488 -2.68 -2.58 -37.21
N GLU A 489 -3.80 -3.29 -37.00
CA GLU A 489 -4.68 -3.82 -38.05
C GLU A 489 -5.91 -2.93 -38.25
N LEU A 490 -6.10 -1.90 -37.43
CA LEU A 490 -7.15 -0.91 -37.62
C LEU A 490 -6.68 0.15 -38.65
N PRO A 491 -7.48 0.46 -39.68
CA PRO A 491 -7.10 1.37 -40.75
C PRO A 491 -6.93 2.83 -40.27
#